data_fbf880fec0407e1549c474b9695b8a24
#
_entry.id   fbf880fec0407e1549c474b9695b8a24
#
_cell.length_a   1.000
_cell.length_b   1.000
_cell.length_c   1.000
_cell.angle_alpha   90.00
_cell.angle_beta   90.00
_cell.angle_gamma   90.00
#
_symmetry.space_group_name_H-M   'P 1'
#
loop_
_entity.id
_entity.type
_entity.pdbx_description
1 polymer ?
#
loop_
_entity_poly.entity_id
_entity_poly.type
_entity_poly.pdbx_seq_one_letter_code
_entity_poly.pdbx_strand_id
1 'polypeptide(L)' 'MLQENLNLDNILDKKVRAKKTLVGSIEAISDSFILVASPSGVKYNIPKSHIERRIGNEFMLDVSTKDIQRYRF' A
#
# COMPACT_ATOMS: atom_id res chain seq x y z
N MET A 1 4.74 13.78 -17.75
CA MET A 1 4.65 13.23 -17.39
C MET A 1 4.11 12.45 -16.96
N LEU A 2 4.12 12.28 -16.73
CA LEU A 2 3.72 11.65 -16.43
C LEU A 2 3.33 10.76 -15.74
N GLN A 3 3.51 10.19 -15.24
CA GLN A 3 3.09 9.28 -14.52
C GLN A 3 2.55 9.64 -13.30
N GLU A 4 2.06 10.50 -13.21
CA GLU A 4 1.49 11.14 -12.15
C GLU A 4 0.40 10.39 -11.48
N ASN A 5 -0.13 9.41 -12.10
CA ASN A 5 -1.16 8.63 -11.48
C ASN A 5 -0.65 7.88 -10.26
N LEU A 6 0.64 7.70 -10.13
CA LEU A 6 1.24 7.13 -8.94
C LEU A 6 2.15 8.15 -8.28
N ASN A 7 1.63 9.37 -8.10
CA ASN A 7 2.37 10.37 -7.37
C ASN A 7 2.47 9.93 -5.91
N LEU A 8 3.67 9.60 -5.48
CA LEU A 8 3.90 9.08 -4.15
C LEU A 8 4.39 10.13 -3.15
N ASP A 9 4.30 11.41 -3.51
CA ASP A 9 4.83 12.46 -2.66
C ASP A 9 4.02 12.69 -1.39
N ASN A 10 2.72 12.45 -1.42
CA ASN A 10 1.87 12.72 -0.28
C ASN A 10 1.03 11.52 0.06
N ILE A 11 1.67 10.36 0.13
CA ILE A 11 0.90 9.14 0.37
C ILE A 11 0.97 8.64 1.80
N LEU A 12 1.73 9.31 2.67
CA LEU A 12 1.75 8.92 4.07
C LEU A 12 0.34 9.06 4.65
N ASP A 13 -0.05 8.10 5.46
CA ASP A 13 -1.37 8.01 6.07
C ASP A 13 -2.50 7.69 5.10
N LYS A 14 -2.20 7.51 3.81
CA LYS A 14 -3.23 7.06 2.87
C LYS A 14 -3.54 5.60 3.12
N LYS A 15 -4.77 5.22 2.87
CA LYS A 15 -5.22 3.86 3.12
C LYS A 15 -4.81 2.92 1.99
N VAL A 16 -4.58 1.67 2.35
CA VAL A 16 -4.17 0.65 1.40
C VAL A 16 -5.14 -0.51 1.50
N ARG A 17 -5.65 -0.95 0.36
CA ARG A 17 -6.57 -2.08 0.30
C ARG A 17 -5.99 -3.19 -0.55
N ALA A 18 -6.18 -4.42 -0.08
CA ALA A 18 -5.87 -5.62 -0.87
C ALA A 18 -7.20 -6.14 -1.36
N LYS A 19 -7.47 -5.94 -2.64
CA LYS A 19 -8.79 -6.22 -3.22
C LYS A 19 -9.82 -5.34 -2.51
N LYS A 20 -10.75 -5.92 -1.78
CA LYS A 20 -11.80 -5.16 -1.11
C LYS A 20 -11.53 -4.96 0.37
N THR A 21 -10.43 -5.49 0.87
CA THR A 21 -10.16 -5.50 2.30
C THR A 21 -9.15 -4.44 2.66
N LEU A 22 -9.45 -3.64 3.66
CA LEU A 22 -8.52 -2.64 4.17
C LEU A 22 -7.34 -3.33 4.83
N VAL A 23 -6.13 -3.02 4.36
CA VAL A 23 -4.91 -3.54 4.96
C VAL A 23 -4.44 -2.62 6.07
N GLY A 24 -4.41 -1.33 5.79
CA GLY A 24 -3.94 -0.36 6.76
C GLY A 24 -3.64 0.97 6.10
N SER A 25 -2.70 1.70 6.68
CA SER A 25 -2.29 3.02 6.18
C SER A 25 -0.79 3.03 5.92
N ILE A 26 -0.35 3.83 4.97
CA ILE A 26 1.06 3.91 4.63
C ILE A 26 1.78 4.69 5.71
N GLU A 27 2.78 4.05 6.32
CA GLU A 27 3.55 4.63 7.40
C GLU A 27 4.87 5.20 6.90
N ALA A 28 5.47 4.55 5.90
CA ALA A 28 6.76 4.97 5.37
C ALA A 28 6.89 4.50 3.93
N ILE A 29 7.81 5.11 3.20
CA ILE A 29 8.08 4.82 1.80
C ILE A 29 9.57 4.68 1.62
N SER A 30 9.98 3.66 0.87
CA SER A 30 11.35 3.54 0.41
C SER A 30 11.36 3.49 -1.11
N ASP A 31 12.52 3.29 -1.71
CA ASP A 31 12.62 3.28 -3.17
C ASP A 31 11.76 2.20 -3.81
N SER A 32 11.69 1.03 -3.21
CA SER A 32 11.01 -0.11 -3.81
C SER A 32 9.81 -0.60 -3.02
N PHE A 33 9.59 -0.10 -1.82
CA PHE A 33 8.57 -0.63 -0.93
C PHE A 33 7.76 0.46 -0.28
N ILE A 34 6.55 0.09 0.16
CA ILE A 34 5.79 0.92 1.09
C ILE A 34 5.62 0.11 2.37
N LEU A 35 5.69 0.79 3.51
CA LEU A 35 5.44 0.18 4.80
C LEU A 35 4.03 0.53 5.22
N VAL A 36 3.21 -0.48 5.41
CA VAL A 36 1.79 -0.31 5.73
C VAL A 36 1.54 -0.84 7.13
N ALA A 37 0.94 -0.01 7.97
CA ALA A 37 0.60 -0.40 9.34
C ALA A 37 -0.90 -0.69 9.40
N SER A 38 -1.25 -1.88 9.85
CA SER A 38 -2.65 -2.24 10.01
C SER A 38 -3.19 -1.69 11.34
N PRO A 39 -4.51 -1.60 11.48
CA PRO A 39 -5.10 -1.11 12.72
C PRO A 39 -4.71 -1.97 13.94
N SER A 40 -4.39 -3.24 13.72
CA SER A 40 -3.99 -4.12 14.81
C SER A 40 -2.52 -4.01 15.17
N GLY A 41 -1.76 -3.17 14.45
CA GLY A 41 -0.35 -2.99 14.75
C GLY A 41 0.58 -3.87 13.93
N VAL A 42 0.04 -4.75 13.11
CA VAL A 42 0.86 -5.56 12.22
C VAL A 42 1.32 -4.69 11.06
N LYS A 43 2.57 -4.85 10.66
CA LYS A 43 3.13 -4.07 9.57
C LYS A 43 3.48 -4.95 8.39
N TYR A 44 3.36 -4.38 7.20
CA TYR A 44 3.63 -5.07 5.95
C TYR A 44 4.57 -4.22 5.12
N ASN A 45 5.60 -4.84 4.58
CA ASN A 45 6.56 -4.17 3.70
C ASN A 45 6.26 -4.61 2.28
N ILE A 46 5.49 -3.83 1.55
CA ILE A 46 4.90 -4.23 0.28
C ILE A 46 5.65 -3.61 -0.88
N PRO A 47 6.10 -4.42 -1.84
CA PRO A 47 6.76 -3.87 -3.03
C PRO A 47 5.83 -2.92 -3.77
N LYS A 48 6.36 -1.80 -4.20
CA LYS A 48 5.58 -0.82 -4.95
C LYS A 48 4.99 -1.40 -6.22
N SER A 49 5.62 -2.44 -6.77
CA SER A 49 5.12 -3.08 -7.99
C SER A 49 3.75 -3.71 -7.80
N HIS A 50 3.32 -3.93 -6.58
CA HIS A 50 2.00 -4.49 -6.30
C HIS A 50 0.93 -3.41 -6.13
N ILE A 51 1.29 -2.14 -6.23
CA ILE A 51 0.30 -1.08 -6.23
C ILE A 51 -0.34 -1.07 -7.61
N GLU A 52 -1.59 -1.47 -7.67
CA GLU A 52 -2.29 -1.57 -8.94
C GLU A 52 -2.76 -0.20 -9.41
N ARG A 53 -3.37 0.56 -8.51
CA ARG A 53 -3.85 1.88 -8.85
C ARG A 53 -4.23 2.65 -7.60
N ARG A 54 -4.50 3.94 -7.79
CA ARG A 54 -4.93 4.82 -6.71
C ARG A 54 -6.34 5.31 -7.03
N ILE A 55 -7.22 5.26 -6.05
CA ILE A 55 -8.57 5.78 -6.16
C ILE A 55 -8.77 6.74 -5.00
N GLY A 56 -8.82 8.03 -5.30
CA GLY A 56 -8.95 9.04 -4.26
C GLY A 56 -7.77 8.98 -3.29
N ASN A 57 -8.07 8.74 -2.02
CA ASN A 57 -7.05 8.67 -0.99
C ASN A 57 -6.66 7.23 -0.65
N GLU A 58 -6.96 6.29 -1.52
CA GLU A 58 -6.69 4.89 -1.26
C GLU A 58 -5.86 4.28 -2.36
N PHE A 59 -4.96 3.39 -1.97
CA PHE A 59 -4.16 2.64 -2.92
C PHE A 59 -4.66 1.21 -2.96
N MET A 60 -4.85 0.69 -4.17
CA MET A 60 -5.33 -0.66 -4.38
C MET A 60 -4.17 -1.55 -4.77
N LEU A 61 -4.04 -2.65 -4.06
CA LEU A 61 -3.00 -3.64 -4.35
C LEU A 61 -3.58 -4.74 -5.23
N ASP A 62 -2.70 -5.37 -5.99
CA ASP A 62 -3.10 -6.49 -6.83
C ASP A 62 -2.93 -7.84 -6.14
N VAL A 63 -2.68 -7.86 -4.85
CA VAL A 63 -2.55 -9.09 -4.07
C VAL A 63 -3.78 -9.27 -3.19
N SER A 64 -4.08 -10.52 -2.87
CA SER A 64 -5.19 -10.84 -1.99
C SER A 64 -4.78 -10.66 -0.54
N THR A 65 -5.77 -10.66 0.36
CA THR A 65 -5.48 -10.59 1.79
C THR A 65 -4.69 -11.80 2.26
N LYS A 66 -4.87 -12.93 1.60
CA LYS A 66 -4.12 -14.12 1.94
C LYS A 66 -2.66 -13.95 1.55
N ASP A 67 -2.41 -13.40 0.38
CA ASP A 67 -1.05 -13.21 -0.11
C ASP A 67 -0.33 -12.10 0.59
N ILE A 68 -1.05 -11.13 1.15
CA ILE A 68 -0.42 -10.01 1.83
C ILE A 68 0.41 -10.47 3.02
N GLN A 69 0.08 -11.64 3.58
CA GLN A 69 0.82 -12.17 4.72
C GLN A 69 2.28 -12.47 4.40
N ARG A 70 2.60 -12.63 3.14
CA ARG A 70 3.98 -12.87 2.71
C ARG A 70 4.86 -11.65 2.93
N TYR A 71 4.25 -10.47 3.04
CA TYR A 71 4.98 -9.22 3.18
C TYR A 71 4.97 -8.72 4.63
N ARG A 72 4.53 -9.55 5.54
CA ARG A 72 4.47 -9.17 6.94
C ARG A 72 5.88 -8.90 7.45
N PHE A 73 5.99 -7.75 8.10
CA PHE A 73 7.29 -7.22 8.52
C PHE A 73 7.71 -7.79 9.88
#